data_20734af47c43bbd3a94943f43a7930c2
#
_entry.id   20734af47c43bbd3a94943f43a7930c2
#
_cell.length_a   1.000
_cell.length_b   1.000
_cell.length_c   1.000
_cell.angle_alpha   90.00
_cell.angle_beta   90.00
_cell.angle_gamma   90.00
#
_symmetry.space_group_name_H-M   'P 1'
#
loop_
_entity.id
_entity.type
_entity.pdbx_description
1 polymer ?
#
loop_
_entity_poly.entity_id
_entity_poly.type
_entity_poly.pdbx_seq_one_letter_code
_entity_poly.pdbx_strand_id
1 'polypeptide(L)'
;MGLHPNPVASWGLGYPVRVIDINQLRENPDVFRASQRARGADDTLIDRILEADVERRRLITEYESLRAEQNAFGKQVARAQGEQKQALLAEVKELAARVKEAQAAAEAARAGQDELVAVVDNLVLDGVPTGGEDDFVLLRTVGEPRDFAAEGVEPRDHLEIGELVDGIDMERGSKVSGARFYFLKRDVARLETALLLMGQDQALDNGFVPMTTPNLVRPEIMSGTGFDVAHSDEIYHVGKDELYLVGTSEVPLAGYHADEILDLSDGPLRYAGWSSCYRREAGSGGRDTRGIIRVHQFNKLEMFVYCSPEDAEAEHARLLAWEEEMLAKCELAYRVIDTAAGDLGTSAARKFDCEAWVPTQGKYRELTSTSNCTTYQARRLNIRERLPETTDAAGKVRKGGTRTVATLNGTLATTRWLAAILETHQQADGSVRVPEALRPYLRGQETIPVRR
;
A
#
# COMPACT_ATOMS: atom_id res chain seq x y z
N MET A 1 6.75 -19.74 -26.29
CA MET A 1 5.80 -18.73 -26.81
C MET A 1 6.04 -17.48 -26.00
N GLY A 2 6.54 -16.43 -26.66
CA GLY A 2 7.07 -15.24 -25.98
C GLY A 2 5.97 -14.43 -25.31
N LEU A 3 6.18 -14.12 -24.05
CA LEU A 3 5.41 -13.14 -23.32
C LEU A 3 5.85 -11.76 -23.81
N HIS A 4 4.97 -11.09 -24.56
CA HIS A 4 5.11 -9.67 -24.81
C HIS A 4 4.80 -8.91 -23.51
N PRO A 5 5.65 -8.00 -23.03
CA PRO A 5 5.27 -7.10 -21.96
C PRO A 5 4.13 -6.21 -22.49
N ASN A 6 3.03 -6.18 -21.77
CA ASN A 6 1.93 -5.25 -22.03
C ASN A 6 2.48 -3.82 -21.89
N PRO A 7 2.33 -2.93 -22.89
CA PRO A 7 2.74 -1.56 -22.73
C PRO A 7 1.85 -0.92 -21.66
N VAL A 8 2.46 -0.42 -20.59
CA VAL A 8 1.79 0.44 -19.62
C VAL A 8 1.28 1.65 -20.41
N ALA A 9 -0.04 1.68 -20.65
CA ALA A 9 -0.67 2.77 -21.36
C ALA A 9 -0.38 4.07 -20.59
N SER A 10 0.18 5.05 -21.30
CA SER A 10 0.39 6.40 -20.78
C SER A 10 -0.98 7.01 -20.46
N TRP A 11 -1.41 6.88 -19.22
CA TRP A 11 -2.67 7.43 -18.74
C TRP A 11 -2.57 8.96 -18.74
N GLY A 12 -3.51 9.60 -19.41
CA GLY A 12 -3.58 11.05 -19.65
C GLY A 12 -3.79 11.92 -18.41
N LEU A 13 -2.99 11.72 -17.38
CA LEU A 13 -2.84 12.68 -16.30
C LEU A 13 -1.81 13.73 -16.77
N GLY A 14 -2.25 14.95 -16.99
CA GLY A 14 -1.41 16.09 -17.39
C GLY A 14 -0.37 16.50 -16.33
N TYR A 15 -0.06 15.68 -15.35
CA TYR A 15 0.93 15.89 -14.31
C TYR A 15 1.97 14.76 -14.30
N PRO A 16 3.27 15.11 -14.22
CA PRO A 16 4.31 14.09 -14.08
C PRO A 16 4.14 13.35 -12.76
N VAL A 17 3.96 12.03 -12.83
CA VAL A 17 3.99 11.16 -11.65
C VAL A 17 5.41 11.24 -11.07
N ARG A 18 5.59 11.98 -9.97
CA ARG A 18 6.88 12.10 -9.28
C ARG A 18 7.03 10.94 -8.30
N VAL A 19 7.38 9.77 -8.80
CA VAL A 19 7.56 8.55 -8.00
C VAL A 19 8.73 8.66 -7.04
N ILE A 20 9.84 9.25 -7.48
CA ILE A 20 11.05 9.53 -6.70
C ILE A 20 11.41 11.00 -6.84
N ASP A 21 12.03 11.58 -5.82
CA ASP A 21 12.68 12.86 -5.97
C ASP A 21 13.97 12.68 -6.79
N ILE A 22 13.88 13.00 -8.10
CA ILE A 22 15.01 12.89 -9.02
C ILE A 22 16.20 13.76 -8.60
N ASN A 23 15.99 14.82 -7.80
CA ASN A 23 17.08 15.63 -7.27
C ASN A 23 17.83 14.84 -6.21
N GLN A 24 17.12 14.20 -5.26
CA GLN A 24 17.73 13.34 -4.26
C GLN A 24 18.47 12.17 -4.91
N LEU A 25 17.89 11.57 -5.95
CA LEU A 25 18.53 10.47 -6.69
C LEU A 25 19.83 10.95 -7.36
N ARG A 26 19.87 12.14 -7.96
CA ARG A 26 21.09 12.73 -8.53
C ARG A 26 22.17 13.04 -7.48
N GLU A 27 21.74 13.56 -6.34
CA GLU A 27 22.66 13.94 -5.25
C GLU A 27 23.23 12.71 -4.53
N ASN A 28 22.44 11.64 -4.37
CA ASN A 28 22.79 10.48 -3.56
C ASN A 28 22.46 9.15 -4.27
N PRO A 29 22.96 8.88 -5.49
CA PRO A 29 22.59 7.68 -6.25
C PRO A 29 22.95 6.37 -5.55
N ASP A 30 24.02 6.36 -4.75
CA ASP A 30 24.48 5.16 -4.05
C ASP A 30 23.52 4.70 -2.95
N VAL A 31 22.78 5.63 -2.32
CA VAL A 31 21.71 5.29 -1.36
C VAL A 31 20.60 4.52 -2.06
N PHE A 32 20.19 4.96 -3.26
CA PHE A 32 19.17 4.29 -4.05
C PHE A 32 19.64 2.92 -4.55
N ARG A 33 20.88 2.80 -5.04
CA ARG A 33 21.47 1.51 -5.43
C ARG A 33 21.55 0.55 -4.25
N ALA A 34 21.98 1.02 -3.08
CA ALA A 34 22.04 0.21 -1.87
C ALA A 34 20.65 -0.30 -1.44
N SER A 35 19.63 0.57 -1.52
CA SER A 35 18.24 0.20 -1.25
C SER A 35 17.71 -0.86 -2.22
N GLN A 36 17.96 -0.72 -3.53
CA GLN A 36 17.56 -1.73 -4.52
C GLN A 36 18.25 -3.07 -4.25
N ARG A 37 19.57 -3.06 -3.94
CA ARG A 37 20.29 -4.30 -3.57
C ARG A 37 19.73 -4.94 -2.30
N ALA A 38 19.39 -4.15 -1.28
CA ALA A 38 18.81 -4.67 -0.05
C ALA A 38 17.48 -5.38 -0.30
N ARG A 39 16.69 -4.92 -1.28
CA ARG A 39 15.46 -5.54 -1.74
C ARG A 39 15.65 -6.74 -2.68
N GLY A 40 16.88 -7.03 -3.09
CA GLY A 40 17.15 -8.03 -4.14
C GLY A 40 16.72 -7.57 -5.54
N ALA A 41 16.44 -6.28 -5.73
CA ALA A 41 16.05 -5.68 -7.01
C ALA A 41 17.28 -5.24 -7.83
N ASP A 42 17.04 -4.93 -9.13
CA ASP A 42 18.10 -4.50 -10.06
C ASP A 42 18.58 -3.07 -9.74
N ASP A 43 19.77 -2.95 -9.17
CA ASP A 43 20.39 -1.66 -8.84
C ASP A 43 20.88 -0.88 -10.06
N THR A 44 21.06 -1.54 -11.21
CA THR A 44 21.45 -0.89 -12.49
C THR A 44 20.32 -0.01 -13.04
N LEU A 45 19.09 -0.21 -12.57
CA LEU A 45 17.95 0.66 -12.87
C LEU A 45 18.22 2.13 -12.50
N ILE A 46 18.98 2.37 -11.43
CA ILE A 46 19.36 3.72 -10.98
C ILE A 46 20.24 4.42 -12.03
N ASP A 47 21.19 3.70 -12.63
CA ASP A 47 22.05 4.25 -13.68
C ASP A 47 21.25 4.58 -14.93
N ARG A 48 20.33 3.72 -15.33
CA ARG A 48 19.43 3.93 -16.47
C ARG A 48 18.55 5.17 -16.26
N ILE A 49 18.07 5.40 -15.05
CA ILE A 49 17.28 6.61 -14.70
C ILE A 49 18.14 7.87 -14.80
N LEU A 50 19.39 7.81 -14.31
CA LEU A 50 20.31 8.96 -14.39
C LEU A 50 20.66 9.29 -15.83
N GLU A 51 20.91 8.30 -16.68
CA GLU A 51 21.14 8.49 -18.12
C GLU A 51 19.93 9.11 -18.80
N ALA A 52 18.72 8.59 -18.52
CA ALA A 52 17.48 9.14 -19.04
C ALA A 52 17.23 10.60 -18.56
N ASP A 53 17.60 10.93 -17.32
CA ASP A 53 17.51 12.30 -16.81
C ASP A 53 18.47 13.26 -17.52
N VAL A 54 19.69 12.84 -17.81
CA VAL A 54 20.65 13.63 -18.59
C VAL A 54 20.10 13.92 -19.98
N GLU A 55 19.60 12.89 -20.68
CA GLU A 55 19.07 13.03 -22.02
C GLU A 55 17.78 13.89 -22.04
N ARG A 56 16.86 13.69 -21.11
CA ARG A 56 15.66 14.51 -20.96
C ARG A 56 16.03 16.00 -20.78
N ARG A 57 16.98 16.31 -19.89
CA ARG A 57 17.42 17.70 -19.66
C ARG A 57 18.05 18.32 -20.92
N ARG A 58 18.84 17.56 -21.65
CA ARG A 58 19.44 17.98 -22.91
C ARG A 58 18.36 18.35 -23.93
N LEU A 59 17.38 17.46 -24.14
CA LEU A 59 16.30 17.65 -25.10
C LEU A 59 15.36 18.80 -24.74
N ILE A 60 15.05 18.99 -23.45
CA ILE A 60 14.28 20.15 -22.98
C ILE A 60 15.01 21.45 -23.26
N THR A 61 16.32 21.52 -23.00
CA THR A 61 17.14 22.70 -23.27
C THR A 61 17.18 23.02 -24.78
N GLU A 62 17.29 22.00 -25.62
CA GLU A 62 17.24 22.15 -27.09
C GLU A 62 15.88 22.69 -27.56
N TYR A 63 14.77 22.11 -27.06
CA TYR A 63 13.41 22.59 -27.35
C TYR A 63 13.22 24.05 -26.93
N GLU A 64 13.61 24.41 -25.70
CA GLU A 64 13.48 25.77 -25.17
C GLU A 64 14.28 26.78 -26.00
N SER A 65 15.51 26.40 -26.42
CA SER A 65 16.36 27.22 -27.29
C SER A 65 15.71 27.49 -28.66
N LEU A 66 15.24 26.41 -29.33
CA LEU A 66 14.56 26.54 -30.63
C LEU A 66 13.25 27.33 -30.51
N ARG A 67 12.52 27.19 -29.44
CA ARG A 67 11.30 27.99 -29.18
C ARG A 67 11.61 29.45 -28.93
N ALA A 68 12.70 29.76 -28.23
CA ALA A 68 13.14 31.17 -28.05
C ALA A 68 13.57 31.77 -29.37
N GLU A 69 14.28 31.03 -30.23
CA GLU A 69 14.65 31.44 -31.59
C GLU A 69 13.40 31.71 -32.46
N GLN A 70 12.42 30.82 -32.46
CA GLN A 70 11.14 31.00 -33.16
C GLN A 70 10.40 32.25 -32.71
N ASN A 71 10.36 32.54 -31.41
CA ASN A 71 9.74 33.75 -30.88
C ASN A 71 10.50 35.02 -31.33
N ALA A 72 11.81 34.97 -31.42
CA ALA A 72 12.63 36.09 -31.92
C ALA A 72 12.40 36.33 -33.42
N PHE A 73 12.36 35.27 -34.25
CA PHE A 73 12.02 35.34 -35.66
C PHE A 73 10.61 35.91 -35.91
N GLY A 74 9.62 35.49 -35.14
CA GLY A 74 8.27 36.02 -35.20
C GLY A 74 8.21 37.53 -35.08
N LYS A 75 9.05 38.13 -34.21
CA LYS A 75 9.18 39.58 -34.05
C LYS A 75 9.86 40.25 -35.27
N GLN A 76 10.80 39.56 -35.95
CA GLN A 76 11.45 40.06 -37.17
C GLN A 76 10.49 40.05 -38.36
N VAL A 77 9.73 38.97 -38.55
CA VAL A 77 8.69 38.87 -39.60
C VAL A 77 7.64 39.96 -39.46
N ALA A 78 7.25 40.30 -38.23
CA ALA A 78 6.27 41.36 -37.99
C ALA A 78 6.76 42.75 -38.41
N ARG A 79 8.08 42.97 -38.53
CA ARG A 79 8.71 44.24 -38.93
C ARG A 79 9.14 44.27 -40.39
N ALA A 80 9.24 43.12 -41.05
CA ALA A 80 9.71 42.99 -42.44
C ALA A 80 8.60 43.26 -43.47
N GLN A 81 9.01 43.72 -44.67
CA GLN A 81 8.12 43.99 -45.83
C GLN A 81 8.70 43.39 -47.11
N GLY A 82 7.87 43.21 -48.17
CA GLY A 82 8.28 42.72 -49.48
C GLY A 82 8.96 41.37 -49.51
N GLU A 83 9.97 41.21 -50.34
CA GLU A 83 10.73 39.97 -50.54
C GLU A 83 11.40 39.47 -49.25
N GLN A 84 11.89 40.38 -48.43
CA GLN A 84 12.49 40.05 -47.14
C GLN A 84 11.49 39.31 -46.21
N LYS A 85 10.21 39.71 -46.24
CA LYS A 85 9.17 39.02 -45.44
C LYS A 85 8.92 37.61 -45.94
N GLN A 86 8.96 37.39 -47.29
CA GLN A 86 8.76 36.05 -47.85
C GLN A 86 9.91 35.08 -47.47
N ALA A 87 11.17 35.55 -47.51
CA ALA A 87 12.31 34.78 -47.10
C ALA A 87 12.23 34.37 -45.61
N LEU A 88 11.92 35.33 -44.72
CA LEU A 88 11.75 35.08 -43.30
C LEU A 88 10.57 34.13 -43.00
N LEU A 89 9.50 34.16 -43.78
CA LEU A 89 8.37 33.22 -43.63
C LEU A 89 8.77 31.78 -43.97
N ALA A 90 9.65 31.58 -44.95
CA ALA A 90 10.18 30.26 -45.27
C ALA A 90 11.05 29.71 -44.11
N GLU A 91 11.94 30.55 -43.58
CA GLU A 91 12.78 30.19 -42.41
C GLU A 91 11.95 29.87 -41.15
N VAL A 92 10.90 30.67 -40.87
CA VAL A 92 9.96 30.43 -39.75
C VAL A 92 9.24 29.09 -39.91
N LYS A 93 8.87 28.73 -41.16
CA LYS A 93 8.22 27.41 -41.39
C LYS A 93 9.17 26.23 -41.09
N GLU A 94 10.44 26.34 -41.53
CA GLU A 94 11.47 25.31 -41.21
C GLU A 94 11.74 25.24 -39.71
N LEU A 95 11.90 26.40 -39.05
CA LEU A 95 12.12 26.50 -37.63
C LEU A 95 10.92 25.92 -36.83
N ALA A 96 9.68 26.18 -37.29
CA ALA A 96 8.48 25.61 -36.68
C ALA A 96 8.45 24.08 -36.75
N ALA A 97 8.93 23.49 -37.85
CA ALA A 97 9.06 22.02 -37.97
C ALA A 97 10.09 21.47 -36.96
N ARG A 98 11.27 22.12 -36.85
CA ARG A 98 12.31 21.76 -35.87
C ARG A 98 11.83 21.90 -34.42
N VAL A 99 11.10 22.96 -34.09
CA VAL A 99 10.50 23.17 -32.76
C VAL A 99 9.52 22.01 -32.40
N LYS A 100 8.67 21.64 -33.39
CA LYS A 100 7.72 20.51 -33.18
C LYS A 100 8.45 19.16 -32.96
N GLU A 101 9.49 18.93 -33.76
CA GLU A 101 10.30 17.69 -33.59
C GLU A 101 11.02 17.65 -32.25
N ALA A 102 11.66 18.75 -31.85
CA ALA A 102 12.32 18.86 -30.55
C ALA A 102 11.33 18.73 -29.36
N GLN A 103 10.11 19.28 -29.52
CA GLN A 103 9.06 19.10 -28.52
C GLN A 103 8.68 17.61 -28.36
N ALA A 104 8.42 16.92 -29.46
CA ALA A 104 8.08 15.50 -29.44
C ALA A 104 9.21 14.65 -28.84
N ALA A 105 10.47 14.98 -29.16
CA ALA A 105 11.63 14.30 -28.58
C ALA A 105 11.75 14.53 -27.06
N ALA A 106 11.52 15.76 -26.59
CA ALA A 106 11.53 16.08 -25.15
C ALA A 106 10.39 15.39 -24.40
N GLU A 107 9.20 15.32 -25.00
CA GLU A 107 8.04 14.62 -24.44
C GLU A 107 8.28 13.10 -24.37
N ALA A 108 8.84 12.50 -25.42
CA ALA A 108 9.20 11.09 -25.45
C ALA A 108 10.26 10.74 -24.40
N ALA A 109 11.32 11.55 -24.28
CA ALA A 109 12.36 11.36 -23.26
C ALA A 109 11.82 11.48 -21.83
N ARG A 110 10.85 12.38 -21.62
CA ARG A 110 10.16 12.49 -20.34
C ARG A 110 9.35 11.24 -20.02
N ALA A 111 8.53 10.78 -20.97
CA ALA A 111 7.73 9.56 -20.79
C ALA A 111 8.62 8.33 -20.49
N GLY A 112 9.72 8.16 -21.23
CA GLY A 112 10.68 7.07 -20.99
C GLY A 112 11.34 7.15 -19.61
N GLN A 113 11.67 8.34 -19.12
CA GLN A 113 12.16 8.49 -17.74
C GLN A 113 11.08 8.17 -16.72
N ASP A 114 9.85 8.66 -16.91
CA ASP A 114 8.72 8.42 -16.00
C ASP A 114 8.42 6.91 -15.88
N GLU A 115 8.53 6.13 -16.98
CA GLU A 115 8.39 4.67 -16.98
C GLU A 115 9.50 3.99 -16.14
N LEU A 116 10.75 4.40 -16.27
CA LEU A 116 11.84 3.86 -15.47
C LEU A 116 11.70 4.17 -13.98
N VAL A 117 11.26 5.38 -13.66
CA VAL A 117 11.06 5.82 -12.27
C VAL A 117 9.85 5.12 -11.65
N ALA A 118 8.82 4.78 -12.43
CA ALA A 118 7.59 4.15 -11.93
C ALA A 118 7.80 2.77 -11.30
N VAL A 119 8.84 2.05 -11.72
CA VAL A 119 9.14 0.69 -11.24
C VAL A 119 10.18 0.65 -10.12
N VAL A 120 10.63 1.80 -9.62
CA VAL A 120 11.57 1.86 -8.49
C VAL A 120 10.81 1.71 -7.17
N ASP A 121 11.25 0.77 -6.36
CA ASP A 121 10.75 0.57 -5.01
C ASP A 121 11.10 1.74 -4.09
N ASN A 122 10.32 1.91 -3.03
CA ASN A 122 10.60 2.91 -2.01
C ASN A 122 11.96 2.67 -1.33
N LEU A 123 12.59 3.75 -0.87
CA LEU A 123 13.85 3.65 -0.14
C LEU A 123 13.66 2.91 1.18
N VAL A 124 14.51 1.93 1.41
CA VAL A 124 14.57 1.18 2.67
C VAL A 124 15.13 2.10 3.76
N LEU A 125 14.46 2.15 4.92
CA LEU A 125 14.93 2.91 6.07
C LEU A 125 16.15 2.24 6.74
N ASP A 126 16.94 3.05 7.43
CA ASP A 126 18.08 2.57 8.18
C ASP A 126 17.66 1.56 9.26
N GLY A 127 18.46 0.51 9.44
CA GLY A 127 18.23 -0.53 10.42
C GLY A 127 17.23 -1.62 10.03
N VAL A 128 16.63 -1.55 8.83
CA VAL A 128 15.80 -2.64 8.28
C VAL A 128 16.69 -3.84 7.99
N PRO A 129 16.32 -5.08 8.41
CA PRO A 129 17.07 -6.29 8.12
C PRO A 129 17.25 -6.51 6.61
N THR A 130 18.40 -7.04 6.21
CA THR A 130 18.66 -7.42 4.81
C THR A 130 18.31 -8.89 4.61
N GLY A 131 17.92 -9.28 3.38
CA GLY A 131 17.58 -10.66 3.04
C GLY A 131 16.15 -10.82 2.55
N GLY A 132 15.68 -12.07 2.47
CA GLY A 132 14.33 -12.44 2.02
C GLY A 132 13.36 -12.74 3.17
N GLU A 133 12.25 -13.42 2.88
CA GLU A 133 11.14 -13.72 3.80
C GLU A 133 11.60 -14.34 5.13
N ASP A 134 12.64 -15.20 5.12
CA ASP A 134 13.13 -15.91 6.31
C ASP A 134 14.18 -15.11 7.13
N ASP A 135 14.66 -13.97 6.62
CA ASP A 135 15.74 -13.19 7.22
C ASP A 135 15.23 -12.03 8.12
N PHE A 136 13.99 -12.11 8.58
CA PHE A 136 13.41 -11.15 9.51
C PHE A 136 14.13 -11.13 10.86
N VAL A 137 14.02 -10.03 11.60
CA VAL A 137 14.49 -9.95 12.98
C VAL A 137 13.31 -10.10 13.94
N LEU A 138 13.39 -11.08 14.83
CA LEU A 138 12.44 -11.25 15.93
C LEU A 138 12.67 -10.13 16.97
N LEU A 139 11.67 -9.25 17.13
CA LEU A 139 11.74 -8.15 18.10
C LEU A 139 11.31 -8.61 19.49
N ARG A 140 10.21 -9.36 19.60
CA ARG A 140 9.66 -9.89 20.86
C ARG A 140 8.64 -11.00 20.62
N THR A 141 8.43 -11.79 21.65
CA THR A 141 7.33 -12.77 21.77
C THR A 141 6.48 -12.37 22.95
N VAL A 142 5.16 -12.41 22.81
CA VAL A 142 4.18 -12.04 23.86
C VAL A 142 3.20 -13.17 24.06
N GLY A 143 3.01 -13.56 25.33
CA GLY A 143 2.17 -14.69 25.71
C GLY A 143 2.85 -16.03 25.43
N GLU A 144 2.28 -17.09 25.99
CA GLU A 144 2.71 -18.48 25.79
C GLU A 144 1.67 -19.21 24.95
N PRO A 145 2.07 -19.94 23.89
CA PRO A 145 1.16 -20.84 23.19
C PRO A 145 0.47 -21.81 24.15
N ARG A 146 -0.83 -22.01 23.99
CA ARG A 146 -1.59 -22.95 24.79
C ARG A 146 -1.05 -24.38 24.59
N ASP A 147 -0.76 -25.08 25.68
CA ASP A 147 -0.26 -26.46 25.67
C ASP A 147 -1.43 -27.45 25.73
N PHE A 148 -1.97 -27.77 24.56
CA PHE A 148 -3.06 -28.75 24.42
C PHE A 148 -2.65 -30.14 24.87
N ALA A 149 -1.39 -30.54 24.75
CA ALA A 149 -0.90 -31.85 25.18
C ALA A 149 -0.92 -31.96 26.71
N ALA A 150 -0.52 -30.92 27.44
CA ALA A 150 -0.62 -30.89 28.91
C ALA A 150 -2.08 -30.91 29.38
N GLU A 151 -3.01 -30.37 28.59
CA GLU A 151 -4.45 -30.41 28.88
C GLU A 151 -5.10 -31.77 28.49
N GLY A 152 -4.41 -32.64 27.76
CA GLY A 152 -4.93 -33.90 27.24
C GLY A 152 -5.97 -33.69 26.12
N VAL A 153 -5.89 -32.58 25.39
CA VAL A 153 -6.78 -32.22 24.30
C VAL A 153 -6.03 -32.32 22.97
N GLU A 154 -6.60 -33.01 22.00
CA GLU A 154 -6.11 -33.01 20.63
C GLU A 154 -6.66 -31.75 19.90
N PRO A 155 -5.81 -30.79 19.45
CA PRO A 155 -6.30 -29.61 18.81
C PRO A 155 -6.86 -29.92 17.41
N ARG A 156 -8.05 -29.37 17.11
CA ARG A 156 -8.69 -29.39 15.79
C ARG A 156 -8.36 -28.11 15.03
N ASP A 157 -8.26 -28.20 13.71
CA ASP A 157 -8.08 -27.00 12.91
C ASP A 157 -9.37 -26.15 12.87
N HIS A 158 -9.24 -24.89 12.48
CA HIS A 158 -10.36 -23.93 12.44
C HIS A 158 -11.49 -24.37 11.53
N LEU A 159 -11.23 -25.20 10.50
CA LEU A 159 -12.27 -25.73 9.62
C LEU A 159 -13.05 -26.83 10.33
N GLU A 160 -12.39 -27.77 10.99
CA GLU A 160 -13.04 -28.84 11.79
C GLU A 160 -13.89 -28.21 12.90
N ILE A 161 -13.36 -27.21 13.61
CA ILE A 161 -14.13 -26.46 14.60
C ILE A 161 -15.30 -25.75 13.94
N GLY A 162 -15.06 -25.08 12.81
CA GLY A 162 -16.08 -24.39 12.01
C GLY A 162 -17.23 -25.30 11.58
N GLU A 163 -16.93 -26.55 11.24
CA GLU A 163 -17.93 -27.57 10.94
C GLU A 163 -18.71 -28.00 12.20
N LEU A 164 -18.03 -28.24 13.32
CA LEU A 164 -18.67 -28.64 14.59
C LEU A 164 -19.64 -27.57 15.11
N VAL A 165 -19.30 -26.29 15.00
CA VAL A 165 -20.17 -25.19 15.43
C VAL A 165 -21.14 -24.72 14.33
N ASP A 166 -21.14 -25.37 13.16
CA ASP A 166 -21.91 -25.00 11.94
C ASP A 166 -21.66 -23.51 11.54
N GLY A 167 -20.39 -23.10 11.60
CA GLY A 167 -19.96 -21.71 11.44
C GLY A 167 -19.21 -21.39 10.16
N ILE A 168 -18.51 -22.35 9.55
CA ILE A 168 -17.75 -22.19 8.28
C ILE A 168 -18.24 -23.19 7.26
N ASP A 169 -18.53 -22.74 6.04
CA ASP A 169 -19.05 -23.58 4.96
C ASP A 169 -18.26 -23.35 3.66
N MET A 170 -17.21 -24.15 3.48
CA MET A 170 -16.36 -24.11 2.29
C MET A 170 -17.02 -24.78 1.09
N GLU A 171 -17.85 -25.81 1.32
CA GLU A 171 -18.50 -26.55 0.23
C GLU A 171 -19.46 -25.66 -0.56
N ARG A 172 -20.33 -24.95 0.16
CA ARG A 172 -21.26 -24.01 -0.48
C ARG A 172 -20.56 -22.77 -1.02
N GLY A 173 -19.49 -22.29 -0.38
CA GLY A 173 -18.65 -21.24 -0.92
C GLY A 173 -18.03 -21.64 -2.26
N SER A 174 -17.46 -22.84 -2.33
CA SER A 174 -16.89 -23.38 -3.57
C SER A 174 -17.96 -23.60 -4.66
N LYS A 175 -19.14 -24.06 -4.29
CA LYS A 175 -20.26 -24.25 -5.22
C LYS A 175 -20.72 -22.94 -5.86
N VAL A 176 -20.72 -21.84 -5.10
CA VAL A 176 -21.25 -20.55 -5.56
C VAL A 176 -20.21 -19.76 -6.34
N SER A 177 -18.95 -19.75 -5.87
CA SER A 177 -17.93 -18.82 -6.36
C SER A 177 -16.60 -19.48 -6.77
N GLY A 178 -16.45 -20.80 -6.53
CA GLY A 178 -15.21 -21.52 -6.81
C GLY A 178 -14.37 -21.77 -5.54
N ALA A 179 -13.21 -22.40 -5.74
CA ALA A 179 -12.29 -22.70 -4.64
C ALA A 179 -11.89 -21.46 -3.87
N ARG A 180 -11.56 -21.60 -2.56
CA ARG A 180 -11.15 -20.50 -1.67
C ARG A 180 -12.20 -19.42 -1.43
N PHE A 181 -13.48 -19.67 -1.77
CA PHE A 181 -14.63 -18.93 -1.27
C PHE A 181 -15.34 -19.71 -0.19
N TYR A 182 -15.98 -19.03 0.72
CA TYR A 182 -16.60 -19.60 1.92
C TYR A 182 -17.86 -18.82 2.32
N PHE A 183 -18.68 -19.44 3.15
CA PHE A 183 -19.69 -18.73 3.93
C PHE A 183 -19.34 -18.84 5.41
N LEU A 184 -19.37 -17.69 6.12
CA LEU A 184 -19.47 -17.71 7.57
C LEU A 184 -20.94 -17.73 7.97
N LYS A 185 -21.24 -18.51 9.01
CA LYS A 185 -22.62 -18.69 9.48
C LYS A 185 -22.68 -18.52 11.00
N ARG A 186 -23.87 -18.21 11.50
CA ARG A 186 -24.22 -18.21 12.92
C ARG A 186 -23.23 -17.41 13.78
N ASP A 187 -22.72 -18.05 14.85
CA ASP A 187 -21.86 -17.41 15.83
C ASP A 187 -20.47 -17.06 15.27
N VAL A 188 -19.96 -17.80 14.28
CA VAL A 188 -18.68 -17.45 13.62
C VAL A 188 -18.83 -16.20 12.74
N ALA A 189 -19.95 -16.04 12.02
CA ALA A 189 -20.22 -14.80 11.28
C ALA A 189 -20.38 -13.60 12.23
N ARG A 190 -21.00 -13.82 13.41
CA ARG A 190 -21.11 -12.79 14.44
C ARG A 190 -19.77 -12.48 15.09
N LEU A 191 -18.91 -13.49 15.27
CA LEU A 191 -17.55 -13.32 15.81
C LEU A 191 -16.68 -12.45 14.89
N GLU A 192 -16.75 -12.63 13.55
CA GLU A 192 -16.08 -11.74 12.60
C GLU A 192 -16.57 -10.30 12.76
N THR A 193 -17.89 -10.11 12.77
CA THR A 193 -18.48 -8.77 12.96
C THR A 193 -18.07 -8.15 14.30
N ALA A 194 -18.06 -8.94 15.38
CA ALA A 194 -17.64 -8.52 16.71
C ALA A 194 -16.17 -8.07 16.73
N LEU A 195 -15.29 -8.84 16.09
CA LEU A 195 -13.86 -8.52 15.96
C LEU A 195 -13.64 -7.18 15.23
N LEU A 196 -14.31 -6.99 14.10
CA LEU A 196 -14.19 -5.77 13.30
C LEU A 196 -14.78 -4.55 14.02
N LEU A 197 -15.90 -4.70 14.74
CA LEU A 197 -16.49 -3.64 15.57
C LEU A 197 -15.58 -3.28 16.76
N MET A 198 -15.01 -4.26 17.44
CA MET A 198 -14.05 -4.01 18.52
C MET A 198 -12.82 -3.24 18.03
N GLY A 199 -12.28 -3.61 16.85
CA GLY A 199 -11.20 -2.87 16.22
C GLY A 199 -11.61 -1.44 15.83
N GLN A 200 -12.84 -1.25 15.34
CA GLN A 200 -13.35 0.09 15.01
C GLN A 200 -13.49 0.97 16.25
N ASP A 201 -13.99 0.42 17.37
CA ASP A 201 -14.07 1.16 18.64
C ASP A 201 -12.67 1.54 19.14
N GLN A 202 -11.70 0.61 19.08
CA GLN A 202 -10.32 0.92 19.42
C GLN A 202 -9.74 2.02 18.53
N ALA A 203 -10.02 2.00 17.23
CA ALA A 203 -9.58 3.05 16.32
C ALA A 203 -10.19 4.42 16.69
N LEU A 204 -11.49 4.46 17.00
CA LEU A 204 -12.18 5.67 17.47
C LEU A 204 -11.54 6.24 18.75
N ASP A 205 -11.26 5.39 19.73
CA ASP A 205 -10.63 5.79 21.00
C ASP A 205 -9.22 6.38 20.79
N ASN A 206 -8.56 6.03 19.68
CA ASN A 206 -7.23 6.51 19.29
C ASN A 206 -7.27 7.62 18.22
N GLY A 207 -8.44 8.25 18.02
CA GLY A 207 -8.60 9.43 17.18
C GLY A 207 -8.66 9.16 15.68
N PHE A 208 -8.96 7.92 15.27
CA PHE A 208 -9.24 7.61 13.88
C PHE A 208 -10.68 7.99 13.50
N VAL A 209 -10.84 8.46 12.26
CA VAL A 209 -12.15 8.63 11.64
C VAL A 209 -12.56 7.31 10.99
N PRO A 210 -13.65 6.66 11.42
CA PRO A 210 -14.10 5.42 10.79
C PRO A 210 -14.67 5.69 9.40
N MET A 211 -14.31 4.84 8.44
CA MET A 211 -14.74 4.99 7.06
C MET A 211 -15.23 3.67 6.47
N THR A 212 -16.30 3.73 5.69
CA THR A 212 -16.66 2.69 4.72
C THR A 212 -16.12 3.13 3.37
N THR A 213 -15.21 2.35 2.80
CA THR A 213 -14.49 2.74 1.58
C THR A 213 -15.08 2.06 0.34
N PRO A 214 -14.91 2.66 -0.87
CA PRO A 214 -15.17 1.95 -2.11
C PRO A 214 -14.28 0.71 -2.23
N ASN A 215 -14.85 -0.39 -2.73
CA ASN A 215 -14.09 -1.61 -3.04
C ASN A 215 -13.55 -1.63 -4.48
N LEU A 216 -14.00 -0.70 -5.31
CA LEU A 216 -13.55 -0.51 -6.68
C LEU A 216 -12.84 0.83 -6.79
N VAL A 217 -11.65 0.82 -7.37
CA VAL A 217 -10.83 2.01 -7.55
C VAL A 217 -10.39 2.16 -8.99
N ARG A 218 -10.08 3.39 -9.38
CA ARG A 218 -9.53 3.70 -10.69
C ARG A 218 -8.07 3.23 -10.80
N PRO A 219 -7.59 2.97 -12.03
CA PRO A 219 -6.21 2.56 -12.28
C PRO A 219 -5.16 3.51 -11.68
N GLU A 220 -5.38 4.82 -11.79
CA GLU A 220 -4.46 5.85 -11.27
C GLU A 220 -4.32 5.81 -9.75
N ILE A 221 -5.38 5.43 -9.01
CA ILE A 221 -5.32 5.27 -7.55
C ILE A 221 -4.57 3.99 -7.20
N MET A 222 -4.85 2.88 -7.90
CA MET A 222 -4.15 1.61 -7.72
C MET A 222 -2.64 1.79 -7.98
N SER A 223 -2.29 2.42 -9.10
CA SER A 223 -0.92 2.72 -9.48
C SER A 223 -0.24 3.67 -8.48
N GLY A 224 -0.95 4.70 -8.03
CA GLY A 224 -0.46 5.66 -7.06
C GLY A 224 -0.03 5.04 -5.73
N THR A 225 -0.63 3.93 -5.34
CA THR A 225 -0.25 3.17 -4.13
C THR A 225 0.90 2.19 -4.35
N GLY A 226 1.25 1.86 -5.61
CA GLY A 226 2.29 0.91 -5.98
C GLY A 226 1.84 -0.55 -6.06
N PHE A 227 0.53 -0.82 -5.93
CA PHE A 227 0.02 -2.20 -5.95
C PHE A 227 -0.01 -2.83 -7.34
N ASP A 228 -0.18 -2.06 -8.40
CA ASP A 228 -0.26 -2.57 -9.77
C ASP A 228 1.09 -3.07 -10.31
N VAL A 229 2.19 -2.51 -9.84
CA VAL A 229 3.55 -2.84 -10.32
C VAL A 229 4.00 -4.21 -9.80
N ALA A 230 3.85 -4.44 -8.49
CA ALA A 230 4.35 -5.66 -7.83
C ALA A 230 3.35 -6.81 -7.81
N HIS A 231 2.04 -6.53 -7.95
CA HIS A 231 0.96 -7.47 -7.66
C HIS A 231 -0.11 -7.55 -8.76
N SER A 232 0.21 -7.22 -10.01
CA SER A 232 -0.76 -7.21 -11.12
C SER A 232 -1.53 -8.52 -11.28
N ASP A 233 -0.86 -9.66 -11.04
CA ASP A 233 -1.48 -10.99 -11.14
C ASP A 233 -2.40 -11.31 -9.94
N GLU A 234 -2.27 -10.59 -8.83
CA GLU A 234 -3.07 -10.75 -7.61
C GLU A 234 -4.35 -9.90 -7.63
N ILE A 235 -4.48 -8.96 -8.57
CA ILE A 235 -5.57 -7.99 -8.61
C ILE A 235 -6.69 -8.46 -9.54
N TYR A 236 -7.95 -8.35 -9.07
CA TYR A 236 -9.13 -8.51 -9.92
C TYR A 236 -9.41 -7.23 -10.70
N HIS A 237 -9.45 -7.34 -12.03
CA HIS A 237 -9.77 -6.26 -12.94
C HIS A 237 -11.19 -6.39 -13.49
N VAL A 238 -11.99 -5.32 -13.42
CA VAL A 238 -13.33 -5.22 -13.99
C VAL A 238 -13.23 -4.52 -15.34
N GLY A 239 -12.97 -5.31 -16.39
CA GLY A 239 -12.52 -4.79 -17.70
C GLY A 239 -13.49 -3.87 -18.44
N LYS A 240 -14.82 -3.95 -18.20
CA LYS A 240 -15.79 -3.05 -18.86
C LYS A 240 -15.79 -1.64 -18.29
N ASP A 241 -15.50 -1.51 -17.01
CA ASP A 241 -15.57 -0.25 -16.28
C ASP A 241 -14.16 0.31 -16.02
N GLU A 242 -13.12 -0.42 -16.43
CA GLU A 242 -11.71 -0.09 -16.18
C GLU A 242 -11.42 0.19 -14.71
N LEU A 243 -12.01 -0.59 -13.81
CA LEU A 243 -11.84 -0.49 -12.37
C LEU A 243 -11.14 -1.74 -11.81
N TYR A 244 -10.51 -1.59 -10.66
CA TYR A 244 -9.87 -2.68 -9.93
C TYR A 244 -10.54 -2.92 -8.59
N LEU A 245 -10.75 -4.21 -8.23
CA LEU A 245 -11.12 -4.59 -6.86
C LEU A 245 -9.90 -4.46 -5.95
N VAL A 246 -10.10 -3.86 -4.79
CA VAL A 246 -9.01 -3.62 -3.82
C VAL A 246 -8.67 -4.88 -3.03
N GLY A 247 -7.39 -5.11 -2.81
CA GLY A 247 -6.87 -6.13 -1.90
C GLY A 247 -6.74 -5.66 -0.45
N THR A 248 -6.99 -4.37 -0.21
CA THR A 248 -6.90 -3.67 1.08
C THR A 248 -7.58 -2.30 0.96
N SER A 249 -8.21 -1.81 2.03
CA SER A 249 -8.72 -0.43 2.05
C SER A 249 -7.63 0.64 2.12
N GLU A 250 -6.37 0.25 2.30
CA GLU A 250 -5.23 1.15 2.10
C GLU A 250 -5.32 1.91 0.77
N VAL A 251 -5.69 1.22 -0.32
CA VAL A 251 -5.74 1.81 -1.66
C VAL A 251 -6.73 2.97 -1.76
N PRO A 252 -8.03 2.82 -1.44
CA PRO A 252 -8.96 3.94 -1.47
C PRO A 252 -8.66 4.98 -0.39
N LEU A 253 -8.12 4.59 0.78
CA LEU A 253 -7.72 5.53 1.81
C LEU A 253 -6.54 6.39 1.37
N ALA A 254 -5.53 5.81 0.73
CA ALA A 254 -4.41 6.58 0.16
C ALA A 254 -4.85 7.52 -0.97
N GLY A 255 -5.87 7.12 -1.75
CA GLY A 255 -6.45 7.94 -2.80
C GLY A 255 -7.41 9.02 -2.31
N TYR A 256 -7.84 8.97 -1.04
CA TYR A 256 -8.87 9.86 -0.51
C TYR A 256 -8.52 11.35 -0.62
N HIS A 257 -7.26 11.68 -0.43
CA HIS A 257 -6.73 13.03 -0.53
C HIS A 257 -5.86 13.28 -1.78
N ALA A 258 -6.05 12.47 -2.85
CA ALA A 258 -5.31 12.67 -4.08
C ALA A 258 -5.48 14.11 -4.61
N ASP A 259 -4.37 14.74 -5.04
CA ASP A 259 -4.29 16.12 -5.53
C ASP A 259 -4.65 17.22 -4.50
N GLU A 260 -4.59 16.91 -3.20
CA GLU A 260 -4.92 17.86 -2.13
C GLU A 260 -3.68 18.40 -1.40
N ILE A 261 -3.88 19.55 -0.76
CA ILE A 261 -2.95 20.15 0.20
C ILE A 261 -3.62 20.10 1.57
N LEU A 262 -3.09 19.24 2.43
CA LEU A 262 -3.63 19.00 3.76
C LEU A 262 -3.19 20.09 4.76
N ASP A 263 -4.01 20.31 5.76
CA ASP A 263 -3.66 21.04 6.97
C ASP A 263 -3.37 20.01 8.07
N LEU A 264 -2.11 19.91 8.46
CA LEU A 264 -1.65 19.03 9.54
C LEU A 264 -1.24 19.82 10.80
N SER A 265 -1.71 21.07 10.94
CA SER A 265 -1.38 21.93 12.11
C SER A 265 -1.88 21.35 13.44
N ASP A 266 -2.98 20.57 13.40
CA ASP A 266 -3.55 19.89 14.56
C ASP A 266 -3.04 18.45 14.73
N GLY A 267 -2.07 18.04 13.91
CA GLY A 267 -1.44 16.71 13.93
C GLY A 267 -1.85 15.81 12.77
N PRO A 268 -1.50 14.52 12.84
CA PRO A 268 -1.77 13.53 11.79
C PRO A 268 -3.26 13.31 11.53
N LEU A 269 -3.64 13.10 10.26
CA LEU A 269 -4.98 12.64 9.89
C LEU A 269 -4.98 11.11 9.91
N ARG A 270 -5.90 10.53 10.68
CA ARG A 270 -6.02 9.09 10.88
C ARG A 270 -7.39 8.59 10.45
N TYR A 271 -7.42 7.57 9.60
CA TYR A 271 -8.62 6.96 9.05
C TYR A 271 -8.62 5.46 9.31
N ALA A 272 -9.77 4.90 9.69
CA ALA A 272 -9.95 3.46 9.84
C ALA A 272 -10.99 2.97 8.82
N GLY A 273 -10.51 2.28 7.77
CA GLY A 273 -11.34 1.81 6.67
C GLY A 273 -11.76 0.35 6.84
N TRP A 274 -13.05 0.11 6.93
CA TRP A 274 -13.62 -1.25 6.86
C TRP A 274 -14.08 -1.54 5.43
N SER A 275 -13.51 -2.60 4.83
CA SER A 275 -13.90 -3.03 3.49
C SER A 275 -13.85 -4.54 3.31
N SER A 276 -14.58 -5.05 2.32
CA SER A 276 -14.26 -6.34 1.72
C SER A 276 -13.03 -6.18 0.82
N CYS A 277 -12.12 -7.15 0.91
CA CYS A 277 -10.87 -7.19 0.16
C CYS A 277 -10.83 -8.41 -0.75
N TYR A 278 -10.17 -8.28 -1.89
CA TYR A 278 -10.16 -9.29 -2.95
C TYR A 278 -8.74 -9.54 -3.45
N ARG A 279 -8.31 -10.80 -3.43
CA ARG A 279 -6.99 -11.20 -3.96
C ARG A 279 -7.14 -12.41 -4.84
N ARG A 280 -6.49 -12.47 -5.98
CA ARG A 280 -6.52 -13.63 -6.88
C ARG A 280 -5.68 -14.79 -6.37
N GLU A 281 -4.76 -14.54 -5.43
CA GLU A 281 -3.88 -15.55 -4.85
C GLU A 281 -3.11 -16.38 -5.90
N ALA A 282 -2.74 -15.74 -7.02
CA ALA A 282 -2.16 -16.38 -8.20
C ALA A 282 -0.78 -17.01 -7.90
N GLY A 283 0.02 -16.36 -7.04
CA GLY A 283 1.35 -16.83 -6.64
C GLY A 283 1.38 -17.87 -5.52
N SER A 284 0.20 -18.26 -4.97
CA SER A 284 0.15 -19.06 -3.73
C SER A 284 0.46 -20.56 -3.89
N GLY A 285 0.64 -21.06 -5.13
CA GLY A 285 1.21 -22.37 -5.47
C GLY A 285 0.94 -23.56 -4.54
N GLY A 286 -0.33 -23.80 -4.12
CA GLY A 286 -0.66 -24.91 -3.22
C GLY A 286 -0.51 -24.63 -1.71
N ARG A 287 -0.06 -23.43 -1.30
CA ARG A 287 0.03 -23.02 0.09
C ARG A 287 -1.36 -22.69 0.67
N ASP A 288 -1.62 -23.12 1.92
CA ASP A 288 -2.85 -22.82 2.67
C ASP A 288 -4.15 -23.06 1.89
N THR A 289 -4.25 -24.23 1.24
CA THR A 289 -5.42 -24.58 0.40
C THR A 289 -6.66 -24.97 1.22
N ARG A 290 -6.49 -25.22 2.53
CA ARG A 290 -7.55 -25.65 3.46
C ARG A 290 -7.94 -24.49 4.38
N GLY A 291 -9.25 -24.33 4.60
CA GLY A 291 -9.80 -23.35 5.54
C GLY A 291 -9.81 -21.91 5.02
N ILE A 292 -9.81 -20.95 5.96
CA ILE A 292 -10.01 -19.52 5.69
C ILE A 292 -8.77 -18.66 5.89
N ILE A 293 -7.57 -19.26 5.96
CA ILE A 293 -6.30 -18.52 6.13
C ILE A 293 -5.96 -17.74 4.86
N ARG A 294 -6.19 -18.35 3.68
CA ARG A 294 -5.90 -17.76 2.38
C ARG A 294 -7.07 -17.92 1.42
N VAL A 295 -7.80 -16.84 1.22
CA VAL A 295 -9.09 -16.80 0.52
C VAL A 295 -9.14 -15.65 -0.49
N HIS A 296 -10.01 -15.76 -1.50
CA HIS A 296 -10.16 -14.74 -2.56
C HIS A 296 -10.91 -13.50 -2.11
N GLN A 297 -11.77 -13.64 -1.07
CA GLN A 297 -12.54 -12.54 -0.50
C GLN A 297 -12.48 -12.63 1.02
N PHE A 298 -12.22 -11.52 1.69
CA PHE A 298 -12.19 -11.42 3.15
C PHE A 298 -12.52 -9.98 3.59
N ASN A 299 -12.91 -9.80 4.84
CA ASN A 299 -13.09 -8.48 5.43
C ASN A 299 -11.82 -8.02 6.13
N LYS A 300 -11.57 -6.71 6.08
CA LYS A 300 -10.41 -6.07 6.69
C LYS A 300 -10.78 -4.71 7.27
N LEU A 301 -10.29 -4.44 8.46
CA LEU A 301 -10.27 -3.11 9.07
C LEU A 301 -8.83 -2.60 9.03
N GLU A 302 -8.60 -1.53 8.30
CA GLU A 302 -7.29 -0.95 8.03
C GLU A 302 -7.16 0.42 8.65
N MET A 303 -6.08 0.66 9.39
CA MET A 303 -5.63 1.98 9.81
C MET A 303 -4.82 2.63 8.68
N PHE A 304 -5.04 3.91 8.43
CA PHE A 304 -4.28 4.70 7.50
C PHE A 304 -3.98 6.08 8.08
N VAL A 305 -2.73 6.54 7.92
CA VAL A 305 -2.26 7.79 8.51
C VAL A 305 -1.60 8.65 7.44
N TYR A 306 -1.97 9.94 7.43
CA TYR A 306 -1.22 10.99 6.75
C TYR A 306 -0.57 11.86 7.82
N CYS A 307 0.74 12.05 7.75
CA CYS A 307 1.46 12.88 8.71
C CYS A 307 2.61 13.64 8.05
N SER A 308 3.19 14.57 8.78
CA SER A 308 4.47 15.15 8.41
C SER A 308 5.56 14.08 8.39
N PRO A 309 6.54 14.13 7.47
CA PRO A 309 7.58 13.10 7.38
C PRO A 309 8.35 12.88 8.69
N GLU A 310 8.50 13.91 9.51
CA GLU A 310 9.16 13.85 10.81
C GLU A 310 8.40 13.02 11.85
N ASP A 311 7.08 12.92 11.72
CA ASP A 311 6.21 12.18 12.64
C ASP A 311 6.05 10.70 12.24
N ALA A 312 6.51 10.32 11.03
CA ALA A 312 6.23 9.01 10.45
C ALA A 312 6.76 7.84 11.29
N GLU A 313 7.93 7.96 11.89
CA GLU A 313 8.49 6.90 12.75
C GLU A 313 7.68 6.72 14.03
N ALA A 314 7.27 7.83 14.67
CA ALA A 314 6.44 7.80 15.86
C ALA A 314 5.03 7.24 15.58
N GLU A 315 4.43 7.61 14.44
CA GLU A 315 3.13 7.06 14.01
C GLU A 315 3.24 5.57 13.68
N HIS A 316 4.34 5.12 13.07
CA HIS A 316 4.57 3.71 12.80
C HIS A 316 4.63 2.89 14.08
N ALA A 317 5.36 3.38 15.09
CA ALA A 317 5.41 2.73 16.39
C ALA A 317 4.03 2.68 17.09
N ARG A 318 3.18 3.71 16.92
CA ARG A 318 1.81 3.71 17.44
C ARG A 318 0.94 2.70 16.73
N LEU A 319 0.99 2.61 15.39
CA LEU A 319 0.25 1.62 14.61
C LEU A 319 0.57 0.20 15.10
N LEU A 320 1.86 -0.11 15.27
CA LEU A 320 2.29 -1.40 15.81
C LEU A 320 1.72 -1.67 17.22
N ALA A 321 1.76 -0.67 18.09
CA ALA A 321 1.22 -0.82 19.45
C ALA A 321 -0.29 -1.09 19.45
N TRP A 322 -1.04 -0.49 18.55
CA TRP A 322 -2.50 -0.73 18.42
C TRP A 322 -2.81 -2.11 17.84
N GLU A 323 -1.98 -2.63 16.94
CA GLU A 323 -2.08 -4.01 16.47
C GLU A 323 -1.84 -5.01 17.60
N GLU A 324 -0.81 -4.78 18.42
CA GLU A 324 -0.52 -5.61 19.58
C GLU A 324 -1.65 -5.57 20.63
N GLU A 325 -2.26 -4.39 20.86
CA GLU A 325 -3.41 -4.24 21.74
C GLU A 325 -4.61 -5.10 21.27
N MET A 326 -4.87 -5.14 19.96
CA MET A 326 -5.92 -6.01 19.40
C MET A 326 -5.62 -7.48 19.60
N LEU A 327 -4.36 -7.92 19.43
CA LEU A 327 -3.94 -9.31 19.67
C LEU A 327 -4.12 -9.67 21.15
N ALA A 328 -3.74 -8.79 22.07
CA ALA A 328 -3.92 -8.96 23.49
C ALA A 328 -5.42 -9.05 23.88
N LYS A 329 -6.28 -8.21 23.33
CA LYS A 329 -7.75 -8.28 23.51
C LYS A 329 -8.35 -9.59 23.01
N CYS A 330 -7.75 -10.20 21.98
CA CYS A 330 -8.12 -11.53 21.48
C CYS A 330 -7.46 -12.68 22.25
N GLU A 331 -6.65 -12.37 23.27
CA GLU A 331 -5.96 -13.35 24.14
C GLU A 331 -5.13 -14.37 23.32
N LEU A 332 -4.43 -13.88 22.28
CA LEU A 332 -3.58 -14.68 21.42
C LEU A 332 -2.11 -14.55 21.82
N ALA A 333 -1.38 -15.66 21.80
CA ALA A 333 0.08 -15.66 21.87
C ALA A 333 0.62 -15.25 20.49
N TYR A 334 1.56 -14.30 20.44
CA TYR A 334 2.08 -13.77 19.19
C TYR A 334 3.56 -13.39 19.28
N ARG A 335 4.17 -13.17 18.14
CA ARG A 335 5.49 -12.56 18.03
C ARG A 335 5.43 -11.33 17.11
N VAL A 336 6.35 -10.41 17.33
CA VAL A 336 6.55 -9.23 16.47
C VAL A 336 7.88 -9.37 15.77
N ILE A 337 7.88 -9.20 14.46
CA ILE A 337 9.07 -9.27 13.61
C ILE A 337 9.28 -7.97 12.84
N ASP A 338 10.54 -7.62 12.62
CA ASP A 338 10.96 -6.58 11.68
C ASP A 338 11.28 -7.27 10.35
N THR A 339 10.48 -7.00 9.35
CA THR A 339 10.53 -7.68 8.05
C THR A 339 11.77 -7.29 7.27
N ALA A 340 12.43 -8.28 6.65
CA ALA A 340 13.61 -8.03 5.85
C ALA A 340 13.29 -7.27 4.54
N ALA A 341 14.26 -6.51 4.05
CA ALA A 341 14.10 -5.59 2.92
C ALA A 341 13.61 -6.28 1.64
N GLY A 342 13.99 -7.53 1.39
CA GLY A 342 13.57 -8.30 0.22
C GLY A 342 12.12 -8.82 0.29
N ASP A 343 11.47 -8.74 1.47
CA ASP A 343 10.05 -9.08 1.66
C ASP A 343 9.16 -7.84 1.83
N LEU A 344 9.72 -6.64 1.68
CA LEU A 344 8.94 -5.40 1.71
C LEU A 344 8.12 -5.24 0.41
N GLY A 345 6.86 -4.87 0.53
CA GLY A 345 6.09 -4.38 -0.62
C GLY A 345 6.72 -3.11 -1.21
N THR A 346 6.46 -2.85 -2.50
CA THR A 346 7.04 -1.74 -3.27
C THR A 346 6.94 -0.37 -2.57
N SER A 347 5.83 -0.09 -1.90
CA SER A 347 5.60 1.20 -1.20
C SER A 347 6.23 1.28 0.19
N ALA A 348 6.48 0.15 0.85
CA ALA A 348 6.97 0.13 2.23
C ALA A 348 8.47 0.45 2.31
N ALA A 349 8.85 1.35 3.20
CA ALA A 349 10.23 1.63 3.56
C ALA A 349 10.70 0.83 4.79
N ARG A 350 9.76 0.42 5.65
CA ARG A 350 9.89 -0.51 6.77
C ARG A 350 8.55 -1.12 7.07
N LYS A 351 8.52 -2.39 7.47
CA LYS A 351 7.31 -3.14 7.83
C LYS A 351 7.56 -3.94 9.09
N PHE A 352 6.57 -3.95 9.99
CA PHE A 352 6.50 -4.87 11.11
C PHE A 352 5.32 -5.79 10.93
N ASP A 353 5.51 -7.10 11.21
CA ASP A 353 4.43 -8.06 11.22
C ASP A 353 4.19 -8.57 12.64
N CYS A 354 2.92 -8.70 13.00
CA CYS A 354 2.52 -9.43 14.19
C CYS A 354 1.94 -10.78 13.76
N GLU A 355 2.58 -11.84 14.21
CA GLU A 355 2.22 -13.21 13.86
C GLU A 355 1.69 -13.94 15.11
N ALA A 356 0.46 -14.46 15.04
CA ALA A 356 -0.11 -15.25 16.12
C ALA A 356 0.21 -16.75 15.95
N TRP A 357 0.31 -17.45 17.07
CA TRP A 357 0.49 -18.88 17.09
C TRP A 357 -0.77 -19.60 16.61
N VAL A 358 -0.61 -20.51 15.66
CA VAL A 358 -1.68 -21.38 15.16
C VAL A 358 -1.42 -22.80 15.64
N PRO A 359 -2.19 -23.30 16.61
CA PRO A 359 -1.90 -24.57 17.31
C PRO A 359 -1.73 -25.78 16.40
N THR A 360 -2.63 -25.98 15.43
CA THR A 360 -2.58 -27.12 14.52
C THR A 360 -1.45 -27.07 13.51
N GLN A 361 -0.94 -25.87 13.22
CA GLN A 361 0.20 -25.69 12.33
C GLN A 361 1.54 -25.71 13.08
N GLY A 362 1.53 -25.59 14.40
CA GLY A 362 2.73 -25.55 15.24
C GLY A 362 3.67 -24.40 14.87
N LYS A 363 3.13 -23.27 14.38
CA LYS A 363 3.92 -22.11 13.95
C LYS A 363 3.16 -20.79 14.09
N TYR A 364 3.92 -19.71 14.08
CA TYR A 364 3.39 -18.36 14.00
C TYR A 364 2.92 -18.03 12.57
N ARG A 365 1.80 -17.29 12.47
CA ARG A 365 1.21 -16.85 11.19
C ARG A 365 0.88 -15.39 11.28
N GLU A 366 1.28 -14.63 10.28
CA GLU A 366 0.94 -13.22 10.13
C GLU A 366 -0.58 -13.02 10.21
N LEU A 367 -1.03 -12.24 11.17
CA LEU A 367 -2.42 -11.78 11.29
C LEU A 367 -2.56 -10.32 10.92
N THR A 368 -1.54 -9.52 11.21
CA THR A 368 -1.55 -8.07 11.01
C THR A 368 -0.15 -7.59 10.68
N SER A 369 -0.08 -6.51 9.90
CA SER A 369 1.16 -5.86 9.54
C SER A 369 0.98 -4.34 9.45
N THR A 370 2.04 -3.59 9.76
CA THR A 370 2.08 -2.14 9.61
C THR A 370 3.28 -1.69 8.81
N SER A 371 3.08 -0.73 7.91
CA SER A 371 4.11 -0.22 7.01
C SER A 371 4.25 1.29 7.09
N ASN A 372 5.50 1.75 7.14
CA ASN A 372 5.85 3.13 6.89
C ASN A 372 6.18 3.27 5.39
N CYS A 373 5.32 3.95 4.66
CA CYS A 373 5.50 4.20 3.22
C CYS A 373 6.25 5.51 2.94
N THR A 374 6.69 6.22 3.96
CA THR A 374 7.31 7.54 3.84
C THR A 374 6.52 8.44 2.88
N THR A 375 7.15 9.11 1.96
CA THR A 375 6.48 9.98 0.98
C THR A 375 6.11 9.28 -0.34
N TYR A 376 6.28 7.96 -0.44
CA TYR A 376 6.14 7.23 -1.70
C TYR A 376 4.76 7.37 -2.35
N GLN A 377 3.71 7.01 -1.65
CA GLN A 377 2.33 7.08 -2.15
C GLN A 377 1.88 8.53 -2.34
N ALA A 378 2.20 9.40 -1.39
CA ALA A 378 1.81 10.80 -1.44
C ALA A 378 2.46 11.55 -2.61
N ARG A 379 3.69 11.20 -3.01
CA ARG A 379 4.30 11.76 -4.23
C ARG A 379 3.56 11.35 -5.49
N ARG A 380 3.16 10.08 -5.59
CA ARG A 380 2.43 9.52 -6.73
C ARG A 380 1.01 10.09 -6.84
N LEU A 381 0.36 10.31 -5.69
CA LEU A 381 -1.00 10.82 -5.59
C LEU A 381 -1.05 12.35 -5.41
N ASN A 382 0.11 13.05 -5.50
CA ASN A 382 0.25 14.49 -5.37
C ASN A 382 -0.38 15.07 -4.09
N ILE A 383 -0.18 14.38 -2.96
CA ILE A 383 -0.69 14.79 -1.66
C ILE A 383 0.40 15.55 -0.90
N ARG A 384 0.09 16.76 -0.46
CA ARG A 384 1.04 17.64 0.20
C ARG A 384 0.45 18.22 1.48
N GLU A 385 1.28 18.67 2.37
CA GLU A 385 0.89 19.50 3.52
C GLU A 385 1.24 20.96 3.29
N ARG A 386 0.53 21.83 3.97
CA ARG A 386 0.81 23.25 4.06
C ARG A 386 1.83 23.49 5.17
N LEU A 387 2.96 24.10 4.82
CA LEU A 387 3.93 24.51 5.83
C LEU A 387 3.49 25.79 6.54
N PRO A 388 3.83 25.96 7.83
CA PRO A 388 3.51 27.16 8.58
C PRO A 388 4.16 28.39 7.96
N GLU A 389 3.55 29.56 8.20
CA GLU A 389 4.14 30.84 7.84
C GLU A 389 5.40 31.06 8.66
N THR A 390 6.43 31.61 8.03
CA THR A 390 7.69 31.94 8.69
C THR A 390 7.89 33.45 8.70
N THR A 391 8.40 34.00 9.79
CA THR A 391 8.79 35.43 9.87
C THR A 391 10.32 35.53 9.77
N ASP A 392 10.80 36.24 8.75
CA ASP A 392 12.24 36.45 8.58
C ASP A 392 12.80 37.43 9.61
N ALA A 393 14.13 37.54 9.69
CA ALA A 393 14.82 38.38 10.63
C ALA A 393 14.48 39.90 10.54
N ALA A 394 13.88 40.31 9.39
CA ALA A 394 13.39 41.67 9.15
C ALA A 394 11.91 41.86 9.55
N GLY A 395 11.28 40.85 10.18
CA GLY A 395 9.87 40.89 10.59
C GLY A 395 8.86 40.68 9.46
N LYS A 396 9.30 40.32 8.26
CA LYS A 396 8.41 40.07 7.13
C LYS A 396 7.85 38.65 7.16
N VAL A 397 6.55 38.54 7.21
CA VAL A 397 5.84 37.25 7.11
C VAL A 397 5.97 36.71 5.70
N ARG A 398 6.47 35.49 5.58
CA ARG A 398 6.50 34.70 4.33
C ARG A 398 5.48 33.57 4.47
N LYS A 399 4.60 33.45 3.49
CA LYS A 399 3.70 32.29 3.40
C LYS A 399 4.54 31.03 3.34
N GLY A 400 4.17 30.03 4.13
CA GLY A 400 4.74 28.71 4.05
C GLY A 400 4.52 28.08 2.66
N GLY A 401 5.47 27.28 2.21
CA GLY A 401 5.33 26.47 1.00
C GLY A 401 4.44 25.26 1.23
N THR A 402 4.58 24.29 0.36
CA THR A 402 3.99 22.95 0.55
C THR A 402 5.09 21.90 0.40
N ARG A 403 4.96 20.78 1.10
CA ARG A 403 5.79 19.60 0.91
C ARG A 403 4.94 18.33 0.88
N THR A 404 5.49 17.24 0.36
CA THR A 404 4.82 15.93 0.33
C THR A 404 4.71 15.37 1.75
N VAL A 405 3.55 14.81 2.08
CA VAL A 405 3.30 14.14 3.37
C VAL A 405 3.87 12.72 3.38
N ALA A 406 4.01 12.14 4.56
CA ALA A 406 4.20 10.69 4.72
C ALA A 406 2.85 9.97 4.84
N THR A 407 2.82 8.71 4.40
CA THR A 407 1.69 7.80 4.57
C THR A 407 2.12 6.55 5.29
N LEU A 408 1.23 6.01 6.11
CA LEU A 408 1.42 4.76 6.85
C LEU A 408 0.12 3.97 6.83
N ASN A 409 0.24 2.66 6.89
CA ASN A 409 -0.89 1.76 7.02
C ASN A 409 -0.65 0.73 8.12
N GLY A 410 -1.72 0.12 8.62
CA GLY A 410 -1.66 -0.97 9.58
C GLY A 410 -2.99 -1.68 9.69
N THR A 411 -2.96 -3.00 9.76
CA THR A 411 -4.16 -3.83 9.84
C THR A 411 -4.61 -3.99 11.29
N LEU A 412 -5.85 -3.61 11.65
CA LEU A 412 -6.39 -3.91 12.97
C LEU A 412 -7.02 -5.28 13.08
N ALA A 413 -7.75 -5.71 12.05
CA ALA A 413 -8.39 -7.03 12.05
C ALA A 413 -8.71 -7.51 10.64
N THR A 414 -8.67 -8.83 10.44
CA THR A 414 -9.12 -9.48 9.20
C THR A 414 -9.88 -10.77 9.51
N THR A 415 -10.58 -11.30 8.52
CA THR A 415 -11.21 -12.64 8.60
C THR A 415 -10.23 -13.73 9.03
N ARG A 416 -8.93 -13.64 8.68
CA ARG A 416 -7.88 -14.60 9.04
C ARG A 416 -7.74 -14.78 10.55
N TRP A 417 -7.99 -13.74 11.35
CA TRP A 417 -7.95 -13.80 12.81
C TRP A 417 -8.88 -14.87 13.39
N LEU A 418 -10.00 -15.17 12.70
CA LEU A 418 -10.92 -16.21 13.12
C LEU A 418 -10.24 -17.57 13.23
N ALA A 419 -9.30 -17.89 12.33
CA ALA A 419 -8.56 -19.14 12.40
C ALA A 419 -7.76 -19.23 13.70
N ALA A 420 -7.00 -18.21 14.06
CA ALA A 420 -6.23 -18.17 15.29
C ALA A 420 -7.14 -18.19 16.55
N ILE A 421 -8.24 -17.42 16.54
CA ILE A 421 -9.20 -17.36 17.66
C ILE A 421 -9.87 -18.72 17.87
N LEU A 422 -10.39 -19.35 16.82
CA LEU A 422 -11.07 -20.65 16.91
C LEU A 422 -10.11 -21.73 17.41
N GLU A 423 -8.91 -21.81 16.84
CA GLU A 423 -7.94 -22.84 17.20
C GLU A 423 -7.36 -22.64 18.61
N THR A 424 -7.07 -21.39 19.03
CA THR A 424 -6.52 -21.11 20.37
C THR A 424 -7.56 -21.34 21.46
N HIS A 425 -8.82 -20.95 21.23
CA HIS A 425 -9.85 -20.94 22.27
C HIS A 425 -10.81 -22.13 22.23
N GLN A 426 -10.53 -23.15 21.41
CA GLN A 426 -11.31 -24.39 21.38
C GLN A 426 -11.31 -25.09 22.73
N GLN A 427 -12.42 -25.76 23.06
CA GLN A 427 -12.56 -26.59 24.24
C GLN A 427 -12.49 -28.07 23.82
N ALA A 428 -12.30 -28.99 24.81
CA ALA A 428 -12.21 -30.40 24.56
C ALA A 428 -13.43 -30.99 23.83
N ASP A 429 -14.62 -30.44 24.08
CA ASP A 429 -15.87 -30.84 23.42
C ASP A 429 -16.04 -30.24 22.00
N GLY A 430 -15.14 -29.36 21.56
CA GLY A 430 -15.20 -28.68 20.26
C GLY A 430 -15.96 -27.36 20.27
N SER A 431 -16.50 -26.94 21.43
CA SER A 431 -16.99 -25.57 21.60
C SER A 431 -15.83 -24.57 21.65
N VAL A 432 -16.09 -23.29 21.51
CA VAL A 432 -15.06 -22.26 21.52
C VAL A 432 -15.37 -21.22 22.58
N ARG A 433 -14.46 -20.99 23.52
CA ARG A 433 -14.54 -19.91 24.49
C ARG A 433 -14.38 -18.56 23.74
N VAL A 434 -15.26 -17.63 24.00
CA VAL A 434 -15.16 -16.28 23.43
C VAL A 434 -14.20 -15.44 24.29
N PRO A 435 -13.14 -14.83 23.70
CA PRO A 435 -12.30 -13.86 24.40
C PRO A 435 -13.12 -12.79 25.10
N GLU A 436 -12.70 -12.39 26.30
CA GLU A 436 -13.52 -11.53 27.15
C GLU A 436 -13.90 -10.21 26.47
N ALA A 437 -12.95 -9.57 25.80
CA ALA A 437 -13.15 -8.29 25.10
C ALA A 437 -14.16 -8.38 23.95
N LEU A 438 -14.40 -9.56 23.37
CA LEU A 438 -15.37 -9.75 22.28
C LEU A 438 -16.81 -10.02 22.77
N ARG A 439 -16.99 -10.41 24.04
CA ARG A 439 -18.31 -10.78 24.59
C ARG A 439 -19.35 -9.66 24.52
N PRO A 440 -19.02 -8.37 24.78
CA PRO A 440 -20.00 -7.28 24.64
C PRO A 440 -20.60 -7.21 23.25
N TYR A 441 -19.79 -7.40 22.20
CA TYR A 441 -20.23 -7.40 20.81
C TYR A 441 -21.04 -8.63 20.40
N LEU A 442 -21.00 -9.69 21.23
CA LEU A 442 -21.73 -10.95 21.08
C LEU A 442 -22.90 -11.09 22.07
N ARG A 443 -23.40 -9.95 22.62
CA ARG A 443 -24.49 -9.92 23.63
C ARG A 443 -24.16 -10.71 24.91
N GLY A 444 -22.91 -10.69 25.35
CA GLY A 444 -22.44 -11.38 26.52
C GLY A 444 -22.24 -12.90 26.35
N GLN A 445 -22.25 -13.40 25.12
CA GLN A 445 -22.01 -14.83 24.85
C GLN A 445 -20.59 -15.21 25.24
N GLU A 446 -20.43 -16.19 26.13
CA GLU A 446 -19.13 -16.64 26.61
C GLU A 446 -18.58 -17.84 25.84
N THR A 447 -19.44 -18.60 25.18
CA THR A 447 -19.05 -19.82 24.43
C THR A 447 -19.85 -19.95 23.16
N ILE A 448 -19.17 -20.33 22.08
CA ILE A 448 -19.78 -20.75 20.81
C ILE A 448 -20.02 -22.27 20.95
N PRO A 449 -21.27 -22.73 21.01
CA PRO A 449 -21.55 -24.15 21.29
C PRO A 449 -21.40 -25.02 20.04
N VAL A 450 -21.06 -26.28 20.25
CA VAL A 450 -21.16 -27.32 19.22
C VAL A 450 -22.63 -27.50 18.79
N ARG A 451 -22.85 -27.65 17.51
CA ARG A 451 -24.20 -27.76 16.93
C ARG A 451 -24.42 -29.06 16.11
N ARG A 452 -23.36 -29.89 15.99
CA ARG A 452 -23.39 -31.19 15.31
C ARG A 452 -22.77 -32.27 16.16
#